data_f908067099286b7172b904c1b0f5d620
#
_entry.id   f908067099286b7172b904c1b0f5d620
#
_cell.length_a   1.000
_cell.length_b   1.000
_cell.length_c   1.000
_cell.angle_alpha   90.00
_cell.angle_beta   90.00
_cell.angle_gamma   90.00
#
_symmetry.space_group_name_H-M   'P 1'
#
loop_
_entity.id
_entity.type
_entity.pdbx_description
1 polymer ?
#
loop_
_entity_poly.entity_id
_entity_poly.type
_entity_poly.pdbx_seq_one_letter_code
_entity_poly.pdbx_strand_id
1 'polypeptide(L)' 'MNPVEQIKHSRTEARKLRDPNADICFLALADNDGRASIRTLVLRDIGEIDFTIFINQTSPKWKLFSAGADYELLIWYPSQ' A
#
# COMPACT_ATOMS: atom_id res chain seq x y z
N MET A 1 0.94 -20.28 7.20
CA MET A 1 1.25 -18.84 7.31
C MET A 1 0.06 -18.06 6.77
N ASN A 2 -0.47 -17.10 7.53
CA ASN A 2 -1.57 -16.29 7.02
C ASN A 2 -1.05 -15.25 6.00
N PRO A 3 -1.94 -14.63 5.20
CA PRO A 3 -1.50 -13.70 4.16
C PRO A 3 -0.67 -12.51 4.69
N VAL A 4 -0.99 -11.99 5.86
CA VAL A 4 -0.24 -10.86 6.44
C VAL A 4 1.18 -11.29 6.82
N GLU A 5 1.33 -12.43 7.45
CA GLU A 5 2.65 -12.98 7.80
C GLU A 5 3.47 -13.25 6.55
N GLN A 6 2.84 -13.75 5.50
CA GLN A 6 3.51 -13.98 4.23
C GLN A 6 4.03 -12.68 3.62
N ILE A 7 3.23 -11.61 3.67
CA ILE A 7 3.66 -10.31 3.19
C ILE A 7 4.82 -9.77 4.01
N LYS A 8 4.78 -9.89 5.34
CA LYS A 8 5.88 -9.48 6.21
C LYS A 8 7.17 -10.21 5.86
N HIS A 9 7.08 -11.50 5.67
CA HIS A 9 8.23 -12.31 5.29
C HIS A 9 8.81 -11.89 3.94
N SER A 10 7.95 -11.72 2.94
CA SER A 10 8.35 -11.27 1.61
C SER A 10 9.00 -9.90 1.64
N ARG A 11 8.47 -8.98 2.46
CA ARG A 11 9.04 -7.64 2.63
C ARG A 11 10.44 -7.71 3.24
N THR A 12 10.63 -8.54 4.26
CA THR A 12 11.93 -8.73 4.88
C THR A 12 12.94 -9.25 3.86
N GLU A 13 12.57 -10.24 3.07
CA GLU A 13 13.43 -10.78 2.02
C GLU A 13 13.72 -9.73 0.92
N ALA A 14 12.69 -8.96 0.53
CA ALA A 14 12.85 -7.89 -0.44
C ALA A 14 13.86 -6.83 0.04
N ARG A 15 13.81 -6.46 1.33
CA ARG A 15 14.78 -5.52 1.91
C ARG A 15 16.20 -6.07 1.88
N LYS A 16 16.38 -7.35 2.18
CA LYS A 16 17.68 -8.02 2.12
C LYS A 16 18.25 -8.00 0.71
N LEU A 17 17.41 -8.13 -0.30
CA LEU A 17 17.78 -8.12 -1.72
C LEU A 17 17.83 -6.71 -2.30
N ARG A 18 17.61 -5.69 -1.48
CA ARG A 18 17.59 -4.28 -1.89
C ARG A 18 16.57 -4.02 -3.01
N ASP A 19 15.41 -4.70 -2.92
CA ASP A 19 14.31 -4.47 -3.85
C ASP A 19 13.78 -3.05 -3.66
N PRO A 20 13.72 -2.22 -4.73
CA PRO A 20 13.22 -0.86 -4.60
C PRO A 20 11.76 -0.79 -4.18
N ASN A 21 11.00 -1.87 -4.34
CA ASN A 21 9.59 -1.92 -3.94
C ASN A 21 9.38 -2.34 -2.49
N ALA A 22 10.45 -2.65 -1.74
CA ALA A 22 10.33 -3.19 -0.39
C ALA A 22 9.53 -2.29 0.56
N ASP A 23 9.64 -0.97 0.40
CA ASP A 23 9.02 0.00 1.30
C ASP A 23 7.92 0.82 0.64
N ILE A 24 7.34 0.32 -0.45
CA ILE A 24 6.24 0.99 -1.13
C ILE A 24 5.06 0.05 -1.33
N CYS A 25 3.90 0.65 -1.54
CA CYS A 25 2.70 -0.04 -1.99
C CYS A 25 1.99 0.83 -3.01
N PHE A 26 1.02 0.25 -3.68
CA PHE A 26 0.21 0.96 -4.68
C PHE A 26 -1.22 1.01 -4.16
N LEU A 27 -1.75 2.22 -4.02
CA LEU A 27 -3.12 2.44 -3.55
C LEU A 27 -4.01 2.79 -4.74
N ALA A 28 -5.03 1.97 -4.96
CA ALA A 28 -6.08 2.23 -5.94
C ALA A 28 -7.31 2.78 -5.22
N LEU A 29 -7.83 3.89 -5.69
CA LEU A 29 -9.03 4.53 -5.16
C LEU A 29 -10.03 4.80 -6.28
N ALA A 30 -11.32 4.62 -5.96
CA ALA A 30 -12.41 5.04 -6.83
C ALA A 30 -13.01 6.34 -6.31
N ASP A 31 -13.22 7.32 -7.19
CA ASP A 31 -13.88 8.57 -6.82
C ASP A 31 -15.41 8.46 -6.98
N ASN A 32 -16.12 9.56 -6.68
CA ASN A 32 -17.57 9.58 -6.75
C ASN A 32 -18.13 9.44 -8.18
N ASP A 33 -17.31 9.70 -9.18
CA ASP A 33 -17.67 9.56 -10.60
C ASP A 33 -17.36 8.17 -11.15
N GLY A 34 -16.89 7.26 -10.29
CA GLY A 34 -16.50 5.91 -10.68
C GLY A 34 -15.14 5.82 -11.34
N ARG A 35 -14.35 6.89 -11.32
CA ARG A 35 -13.00 6.88 -11.86
C ARG A 35 -12.03 6.27 -10.87
N ALA A 36 -11.22 5.34 -11.34
CA ALA A 36 -10.16 4.74 -10.55
C ALA A 36 -8.84 5.48 -10.78
N SER A 37 -8.04 5.57 -9.73
CA SER A 37 -6.70 6.11 -9.81
C SER A 37 -5.77 5.31 -8.92
N ILE A 38 -4.49 5.22 -9.32
CA ILE A 38 -3.48 4.46 -8.60
C ILE A 38 -2.32 5.40 -8.23
N ARG A 39 -1.84 5.28 -7.00
CA ARG A 39 -0.68 6.01 -6.51
C ARG A 39 0.31 5.10 -5.82
N THR A 40 1.58 5.42 -5.98
CA THR A 40 2.65 4.80 -5.21
C THR A 40 2.76 5.52 -3.86
N LEU A 41 2.74 4.77 -2.77
CA LEU A 41 2.83 5.32 -1.42
C LEU A 41 3.93 4.60 -0.64
N VAL A 42 4.47 5.29 0.37
CA VAL A 42 5.38 4.66 1.32
C VAL A 42 4.58 3.74 2.24
N LEU A 43 4.98 2.48 2.29
CA LEU A 43 4.45 1.51 3.23
C LEU A 43 5.34 1.53 4.47
N ARG A 44 4.86 2.13 5.54
CA ARG A 44 5.63 2.29 6.76
C ARG A 44 5.74 0.99 7.54
N ASP A 45 4.59 0.36 7.78
CA ASP A 45 4.54 -0.78 8.67
C ASP A 45 3.43 -1.75 8.27
N ILE A 46 3.62 -3.00 8.64
CA ILE A 46 2.63 -4.07 8.48
C ILE A 46 2.37 -4.64 9.87
N GLY A 47 1.20 -4.33 10.43
CA GLY A 47 0.76 -4.86 11.70
C GLY A 47 0.20 -6.27 11.56
N GLU A 48 -0.40 -6.78 12.63
CA GLU A 48 -1.04 -8.10 12.59
C GLU A 48 -2.31 -8.11 11.74
N ILE A 49 -3.02 -6.97 11.71
CA ILE A 49 -4.31 -6.84 11.03
C ILE A 49 -4.40 -5.56 10.20
N ASP A 50 -3.35 -4.72 10.16
CA ASP A 50 -3.40 -3.43 9.50
C ASP A 50 -2.09 -3.10 8.77
N PHE A 51 -2.17 -2.06 7.95
CA PHE A 51 -1.02 -1.50 7.24
C PHE A 51 -0.95 -0.02 7.50
N THR A 52 0.25 0.48 7.83
CA THR A 52 0.47 1.91 8.00
C THR A 52 1.15 2.47 6.76
N ILE A 53 0.50 3.45 6.14
CA ILE A 53 0.98 4.11 4.92
C ILE A 53 1.04 5.62 5.15
N PHE A 54 1.85 6.29 4.34
CA PHE A 54 1.92 7.75 4.35
C PHE A 54 1.16 8.32 3.18
N ILE A 55 0.20 9.22 3.47
CA ILE A 55 -0.54 9.97 2.47
C ILE A 55 -0.44 11.45 2.84
N ASN A 56 -0.08 12.28 1.85
CA ASN A 56 -0.07 13.72 2.05
C ASN A 56 -1.50 14.22 2.24
N GLN A 57 -1.78 14.88 3.38
CA GLN A 57 -3.12 15.38 3.70
C GLN A 57 -3.64 16.44 2.73
N THR A 58 -2.77 17.12 2.01
CA THR A 58 -3.18 18.08 0.97
C THR A 58 -3.50 17.41 -0.35
N SER A 59 -3.24 16.12 -0.48
CA SER A 59 -3.56 15.37 -1.70
C SER A 59 -5.06 15.19 -1.87
N PRO A 60 -5.61 15.30 -3.08
CA PRO A 60 -7.02 14.93 -3.34
C PRO A 60 -7.32 13.48 -2.93
N LYS A 61 -6.34 12.58 -2.98
CA LYS A 61 -6.51 11.19 -2.57
C LYS A 61 -6.80 11.05 -1.08
N TRP A 62 -6.22 11.92 -0.27
CA TRP A 62 -6.51 11.94 1.15
C TRP A 62 -7.99 12.18 1.43
N LYS A 63 -8.58 13.14 0.71
CA LYS A 63 -10.00 13.45 0.88
C LYS A 63 -10.90 12.27 0.53
N LEU A 64 -10.60 11.58 -0.57
CA LEU A 64 -11.35 10.38 -0.96
C LEU A 64 -11.20 9.27 0.07
N PHE A 65 -9.99 9.02 0.51
CA PHE A 65 -9.68 7.95 1.46
C PHE A 65 -10.37 8.21 2.81
N SER A 66 -10.26 9.44 3.33
CA SER A 66 -10.87 9.80 4.63
C SER A 66 -12.39 9.85 4.57
N ALA A 67 -12.98 10.06 3.39
CA ALA A 67 -14.42 10.01 3.19
C ALA A 67 -14.97 8.58 3.04
N GLY A 68 -14.11 7.56 3.13
CA GLY A 68 -14.53 6.16 3.06
C GLY A 68 -14.68 5.62 1.65
N ALA A 69 -13.98 6.20 0.67
CA ALA A 69 -13.98 5.68 -0.68
C ALA A 69 -13.44 4.24 -0.72
N ASP A 70 -13.96 3.44 -1.64
CA ASP A 70 -13.46 2.09 -1.86
C ASP A 70 -12.01 2.13 -2.33
N TYR A 71 -11.20 1.22 -1.80
CA TYR A 71 -9.79 1.18 -2.14
C TYR A 71 -9.27 -0.25 -2.19
N GLU A 72 -8.14 -0.41 -2.88
CA GLU A 72 -7.36 -1.64 -2.87
C GLU A 72 -5.88 -1.31 -2.73
N LEU A 73 -5.14 -2.16 -2.04
CA LEU A 73 -3.70 -2.06 -1.93
C LEU A 73 -3.05 -3.19 -2.72
N LEU A 74 -2.08 -2.83 -3.55
CA LEU A 74 -1.23 -3.78 -4.23
C LEU A 74 0.18 -3.70 -3.65
N ILE A 75 0.72 -4.85 -3.28
CA ILE A 75 2.09 -4.97 -2.83
C ILE A 75 2.79 -5.93 -3.79
N TRP A 76 3.85 -5.46 -4.42
CA TRP A 76 4.56 -6.25 -5.40
C TRP A 76 6.07 -6.12 -5.20
N TYR A 77 6.72 -7.25 -5.03
CA TYR A 77 8.15 -7.34 -4.84
C TYR A 77 8.76 -8.12 -5.99
N PRO A 78 9.33 -7.44 -7.01
CA PRO A 78 9.92 -8.13 -8.16
C PRO A 78 11.00 -9.15 -7.80
N SER A 79 11.68 -8.96 -6.66
CA SER A 79 12.73 -9.88 -6.21
C SER A 79 12.20 -11.21 -5.66
N GLN A 80 10.90 -11.29 -5.44
CA GLN A 80 10.26 -12.50 -4.86
C GLN A 80 9.54 -13.35 -5.94
#